data_1ee9b7d4bed700a4a358a7a5285c0f86
#
_entry.id   1ee9b7d4bed700a4a358a7a5285c0f86
#
_cell.length_a   1.000
_cell.length_b   1.000
_cell.length_c   1.000
_cell.angle_alpha   90.00
_cell.angle_beta   90.00
_cell.angle_gamma   90.00
#
_symmetry.space_group_name_H-M   'P 1'
#
loop_
_entity.id
_entity.type
_entity.pdbx_description
1 polymer ?
#
loop_
_entity_poly.entity_id
_entity_poly.type
_entity_poly.pdbx_seq_one_letter_code
_entity_poly.pdbx_strand_id
1 'polypeptide(L)'
;MTLVRVDVITKEYPPNVYGGAGVHVVELVKALRESIDVRVRALGDVDDEPGTTGYPELPALASANPTFRTLGSDLLAAQDVAGADVVHSHTWYANAAGQLAQMLHDVPHVLTAHSLEPLRPWKAEQLGGGYRVSSWIERQAYETADAVIAVSEGMRRDILRSYPTIDEGKVSVVYNGIDLDAWRPVSDEGVLRDLGIDPDRPSVVFVGRITRQKGLPYLLRAARLLPPDVQLVLCAGAPDTPEIMAEVTGLVHELQEARTGVVWIDRVLPRHELSAVLTSATTFVCPSIYEPLGIVNLEAMACGVPVVGSGTGGIPEVVADGLTGRVVPLDQVQDGTGTPTDPDRFVRDLAGILTDVVSDPGLAKLMGRAGRMRAEAEFSWSRIAERTLEVYSGLRR
;
A
#
# COMPACT_ATOMS: atom_id res chain seq x y z
N MET A 1 -3.46 32.54 10.60
CA MET A 1 -4.58 31.71 10.14
C MET A 1 -5.11 30.95 11.32
N THR A 2 -6.43 30.90 11.51
CA THR A 2 -7.03 30.14 12.59
C THR A 2 -6.69 28.67 12.40
N LEU A 3 -6.33 27.99 13.48
CA LEU A 3 -6.04 26.57 13.48
C LEU A 3 -7.23 25.83 12.87
N VAL A 4 -6.94 24.97 11.90
CA VAL A 4 -7.94 24.12 11.26
C VAL A 4 -8.02 22.84 12.05
N ARG A 5 -9.22 22.44 12.44
CA ARG A 5 -9.47 21.13 13.00
C ARG A 5 -9.88 20.18 11.90
N VAL A 6 -9.13 19.09 11.75
CA VAL A 6 -9.43 18.01 10.80
C VAL A 6 -9.78 16.75 11.58
N ASP A 7 -10.93 16.15 11.28
CA ASP A 7 -11.29 14.83 11.80
C ASP A 7 -10.98 13.77 10.75
N VAL A 8 -9.98 12.93 11.02
CA VAL A 8 -9.56 11.81 10.13
C VAL A 8 -10.32 10.56 10.52
N ILE A 9 -11.08 9.99 9.57
CA ILE A 9 -11.85 8.76 9.80
C ILE A 9 -11.15 7.61 9.08
N THR A 10 -10.84 6.53 9.81
CA THR A 10 -10.09 5.39 9.29
C THR A 10 -10.50 4.07 9.94
N LYS A 11 -10.32 2.97 9.22
CA LYS A 11 -10.46 1.61 9.78
C LYS A 11 -9.20 1.15 10.49
N GLU A 12 -8.03 1.53 9.98
CA GLU A 12 -6.73 1.09 10.50
C GLU A 12 -6.05 2.21 11.28
N TYR A 13 -5.90 2.01 12.59
CA TYR A 13 -5.13 2.87 13.49
C TYR A 13 -4.60 2.03 14.67
N PRO A 14 -3.51 2.41 15.33
CA PRO A 14 -2.97 1.63 16.45
C PRO A 14 -4.02 1.28 17.51
N PRO A 15 -4.02 0.03 18.00
CA PRO A 15 -3.05 -1.06 17.74
C PRO A 15 -3.31 -1.87 16.45
N ASN A 16 -4.37 -1.56 15.70
CA ASN A 16 -4.89 -2.36 14.58
C ASN A 16 -4.42 -1.83 13.22
N VAL A 17 -3.11 -1.92 12.92
CA VAL A 17 -2.52 -1.55 11.63
C VAL A 17 -2.04 -2.81 10.93
N TYR A 18 -2.59 -3.11 9.72
CA TYR A 18 -2.26 -4.34 8.99
C TYR A 18 -1.96 -4.10 7.49
N GLY A 19 -2.14 -2.89 6.99
CA GLY A 19 -1.94 -2.55 5.57
C GLY A 19 -1.28 -1.20 5.33
N GLY A 20 -0.93 -0.94 4.09
CA GLY A 20 -0.29 0.32 3.70
C GLY A 20 -1.17 1.55 3.95
N ALA A 21 -2.51 1.40 3.91
CA ALA A 21 -3.44 2.47 4.23
C ALA A 21 -3.32 2.90 5.70
N GLY A 22 -3.24 1.94 6.63
CA GLY A 22 -3.06 2.21 8.05
C GLY A 22 -1.71 2.88 8.34
N VAL A 23 -0.63 2.39 7.74
CA VAL A 23 0.69 3.04 7.85
C VAL A 23 0.63 4.48 7.36
N HIS A 24 -0.01 4.71 6.20
CA HIS A 24 -0.20 6.08 5.68
C HIS A 24 -0.95 6.98 6.67
N VAL A 25 -2.07 6.52 7.22
CA VAL A 25 -2.87 7.34 8.14
C VAL A 25 -2.09 7.69 9.40
N VAL A 26 -1.41 6.72 10.01
CA VAL A 26 -0.60 6.94 11.23
C VAL A 26 0.46 8.01 11.00
N GLU A 27 1.24 7.87 9.94
CA GLU A 27 2.34 8.81 9.67
C GLU A 27 1.84 10.17 9.17
N LEU A 28 0.77 10.21 8.36
CA LEU A 28 0.16 11.47 7.94
C LEU A 28 -0.42 12.23 9.12
N VAL A 29 -1.15 11.58 10.02
CA VAL A 29 -1.70 12.20 11.24
C VAL A 29 -0.58 12.77 12.09
N LYS A 30 0.51 12.02 12.30
CA LYS A 30 1.69 12.47 13.04
C LYS A 30 2.27 13.76 12.42
N ALA A 31 2.46 13.78 11.10
CA ALA A 31 3.00 14.94 10.40
C ALA A 31 2.04 16.14 10.39
N LEU A 32 0.73 15.93 10.22
CA LEU A 32 -0.27 17.00 10.24
C LEU A 32 -0.44 17.63 11.63
N ARG A 33 -0.32 16.85 12.71
CA ARG A 33 -0.41 17.32 14.11
C ARG A 33 0.69 18.34 14.48
N GLU A 34 1.76 18.40 13.70
CA GLU A 34 2.78 19.45 13.87
C GLU A 34 2.26 20.86 13.50
N SER A 35 1.19 20.95 12.70
CA SER A 35 0.71 22.20 12.12
C SER A 35 -0.75 22.54 12.42
N ILE A 36 -1.60 21.53 12.68
CA ILE A 36 -3.06 21.68 12.86
C ILE A 36 -3.61 20.75 13.96
N ASP A 37 -4.84 21.03 14.43
CA ASP A 37 -5.57 20.10 15.32
C ASP A 37 -6.10 18.91 14.50
N VAL A 38 -5.55 17.71 14.69
CA VAL A 38 -6.01 16.49 14.05
C VAL A 38 -6.59 15.53 15.06
N ARG A 39 -7.87 15.21 14.88
CA ARG A 39 -8.57 14.17 15.65
C ARG A 39 -8.77 12.93 14.82
N VAL A 40 -8.51 11.77 15.41
CA VAL A 40 -8.69 10.48 14.73
C VAL A 40 -9.98 9.83 15.21
N ARG A 41 -10.78 9.34 14.25
CA ARG A 41 -12.00 8.57 14.44
C ARG A 41 -11.76 7.18 13.85
N ALA A 42 -11.32 6.24 14.67
CA ALA A 42 -10.97 4.91 14.22
C ALA A 42 -12.15 3.93 14.35
N LEU A 43 -12.43 3.15 13.30
CA LEU A 43 -13.50 2.15 13.30
C LEU A 43 -13.00 0.87 13.97
N GLY A 44 -13.05 0.82 15.29
CA GLY A 44 -12.58 -0.26 16.16
C GLY A 44 -12.03 0.27 17.47
N ASP A 45 -11.37 -0.62 18.22
CA ASP A 45 -10.67 -0.24 19.45
C ASP A 45 -9.35 0.46 19.10
N VAL A 46 -8.96 1.43 19.93
CA VAL A 46 -7.73 2.22 19.79
C VAL A 46 -6.98 2.27 21.12
N ASP A 47 -5.69 2.58 21.05
CA ASP A 47 -4.90 2.93 22.23
C ASP A 47 -5.34 4.27 22.81
N ASP A 48 -5.07 4.49 24.11
CA ASP A 48 -5.38 5.75 24.78
C ASP A 48 -4.40 6.84 24.34
N GLU A 49 -4.76 7.51 23.25
CA GLU A 49 -4.00 8.60 22.65
C GLU A 49 -4.85 9.88 22.61
N PRO A 50 -4.34 11.04 23.06
CA PRO A 50 -5.07 12.31 23.01
C PRO A 50 -5.54 12.65 21.58
N GLY A 51 -6.81 13.01 21.44
CA GLY A 51 -7.42 13.34 20.15
C GLY A 51 -7.77 12.12 19.29
N THR A 52 -7.75 10.91 19.87
CA THR A 52 -8.16 9.67 19.19
C THR A 52 -9.38 9.08 19.88
N THR A 53 -10.36 8.63 19.08
CA THR A 53 -11.58 7.98 19.57
C THR A 53 -11.85 6.72 18.74
N GLY A 54 -12.07 5.60 19.43
CA GLY A 54 -12.44 4.34 18.82
C GLY A 54 -13.96 4.12 18.75
N TYR A 55 -14.43 3.55 17.67
CA TYR A 55 -15.83 3.19 17.43
C TYR A 55 -15.93 1.69 17.17
N PRO A 56 -16.05 0.85 18.21
CA PRO A 56 -16.15 -0.60 18.06
C PRO A 56 -17.43 -0.99 17.33
N GLU A 57 -17.43 -2.21 16.80
CA GLU A 57 -18.60 -2.78 16.15
C GLU A 57 -19.79 -2.86 17.13
N LEU A 58 -20.97 -2.49 16.65
CA LEU A 58 -22.18 -2.51 17.45
C LEU A 58 -22.57 -3.96 17.80
N PRO A 59 -22.77 -4.32 19.08
CA PRO A 59 -23.16 -5.68 19.50
C PRO A 59 -24.42 -6.19 18.78
N ALA A 60 -25.37 -5.29 18.48
CA ALA A 60 -26.59 -5.62 17.75
C ALA A 60 -26.33 -6.11 16.31
N LEU A 61 -25.17 -5.82 15.74
CA LEU A 61 -24.77 -6.21 14.39
C LEU A 61 -23.71 -7.33 14.38
N ALA A 62 -23.39 -7.94 15.52
CA ALA A 62 -22.32 -8.95 15.62
C ALA A 62 -22.49 -10.15 14.66
N SER A 63 -23.73 -10.54 14.36
CA SER A 63 -24.05 -11.61 13.41
C SER A 63 -24.28 -11.12 11.97
N ALA A 64 -24.21 -9.82 11.73
CA ALA A 64 -24.45 -9.25 10.41
C ALA A 64 -23.23 -9.44 9.47
N ASN A 65 -23.47 -9.21 8.18
CA ASN A 65 -22.37 -9.15 7.21
C ASN A 65 -21.30 -8.13 7.65
N PRO A 66 -19.99 -8.41 7.45
CA PRO A 66 -18.90 -7.51 7.85
C PRO A 66 -19.09 -6.06 7.38
N THR A 67 -19.66 -5.83 6.19
CA THR A 67 -19.93 -4.50 5.67
C THR A 67 -20.95 -3.74 6.53
N PHE A 68 -21.99 -4.40 7.03
CA PHE A 68 -22.96 -3.77 7.92
C PHE A 68 -22.40 -3.50 9.30
N ARG A 69 -21.48 -4.34 9.78
CA ARG A 69 -20.78 -4.09 11.05
C ARG A 69 -19.94 -2.82 10.93
N THR A 70 -19.23 -2.64 9.82
CA THR A 70 -18.48 -1.42 9.51
C THR A 70 -19.40 -0.19 9.47
N LEU A 71 -20.52 -0.26 8.73
CA LEU A 71 -21.50 0.83 8.67
C LEU A 71 -22.05 1.23 10.05
N GLY A 72 -22.20 0.28 10.98
CA GLY A 72 -22.61 0.58 12.35
C GLY A 72 -21.63 1.50 13.06
N SER A 73 -20.33 1.28 12.92
CA SER A 73 -19.28 2.15 13.44
C SER A 73 -19.22 3.49 12.71
N ASP A 74 -19.44 3.50 11.38
CA ASP A 74 -19.50 4.72 10.57
C ASP A 74 -20.56 5.71 11.06
N LEU A 75 -21.75 5.22 11.42
CA LEU A 75 -22.84 6.07 11.94
C LEU A 75 -22.44 6.81 13.21
N LEU A 76 -21.74 6.12 14.11
CA LEU A 76 -21.26 6.72 15.36
C LEU A 76 -20.13 7.72 15.10
N ALA A 77 -19.18 7.38 14.24
CA ALA A 77 -18.07 8.26 13.90
C ALA A 77 -18.56 9.53 13.19
N ALA A 78 -19.51 9.40 12.25
CA ALA A 78 -20.08 10.54 11.52
C ALA A 78 -20.80 11.54 12.45
N GLN A 79 -21.46 11.07 13.50
CA GLN A 79 -22.14 11.95 14.46
C GLN A 79 -21.16 12.76 15.30
N ASP A 80 -19.97 12.23 15.57
CA ASP A 80 -19.04 12.78 16.58
C ASP A 80 -18.01 13.78 16.01
N VAL A 81 -18.15 14.16 14.73
CA VAL A 81 -17.24 15.14 14.08
C VAL A 81 -17.71 16.58 14.16
N ALA A 82 -18.78 16.87 14.88
CA ALA A 82 -19.34 18.23 14.99
C ALA A 82 -18.25 19.26 15.37
N GLY A 83 -18.19 20.35 14.60
CA GLY A 83 -17.22 21.42 14.75
C GLY A 83 -15.83 21.14 14.13
N ALA A 84 -15.67 20.10 13.33
CA ALA A 84 -14.53 19.95 12.42
C ALA A 84 -14.64 20.97 11.27
N ASP A 85 -13.49 21.47 10.80
CA ASP A 85 -13.44 22.31 9.59
C ASP A 85 -13.35 21.45 8.32
N VAL A 86 -12.82 20.24 8.44
CA VAL A 86 -12.72 19.24 7.36
C VAL A 86 -12.87 17.84 7.96
N VAL A 87 -13.56 16.95 7.26
CA VAL A 87 -13.54 15.51 7.53
C VAL A 87 -12.76 14.82 6.42
N HIS A 88 -11.78 13.99 6.80
CA HIS A 88 -10.95 13.26 5.86
C HIS A 88 -11.06 11.74 6.07
N SER A 89 -11.69 11.04 5.14
CA SER A 89 -11.88 9.58 5.22
C SER A 89 -10.85 8.82 4.39
N HIS A 90 -10.48 7.64 4.88
CA HIS A 90 -9.52 6.74 4.22
C HIS A 90 -10.15 5.38 3.95
N THR A 91 -10.12 4.94 2.70
CA THR A 91 -10.73 3.71 2.18
C THR A 91 -12.26 3.67 2.27
N TRP A 92 -12.89 2.72 1.55
CA TRP A 92 -14.34 2.55 1.58
C TRP A 92 -14.90 2.30 2.98
N TYR A 93 -14.09 1.72 3.88
CA TYR A 93 -14.50 1.44 5.26
C TYR A 93 -14.94 2.69 6.04
N ALA A 94 -14.35 3.84 5.73
CA ALA A 94 -14.62 5.11 6.41
C ALA A 94 -15.37 6.13 5.50
N ASN A 95 -15.54 5.80 4.24
CA ASN A 95 -16.15 6.72 3.27
C ASN A 95 -17.61 7.02 3.58
N ALA A 96 -18.37 6.04 4.11
CA ALA A 96 -19.75 6.27 4.54
C ALA A 96 -19.81 7.28 5.69
N ALA A 97 -18.91 7.17 6.67
CA ALA A 97 -18.84 8.12 7.78
C ALA A 97 -18.51 9.54 7.28
N GLY A 98 -17.55 9.67 6.36
CA GLY A 98 -17.19 10.97 5.77
C GLY A 98 -18.36 11.63 5.02
N GLN A 99 -19.06 10.87 4.19
CA GLN A 99 -20.24 11.36 3.46
C GLN A 99 -21.39 11.73 4.39
N LEU A 100 -21.68 10.91 5.40
CA LEU A 100 -22.72 11.19 6.38
C LEU A 100 -22.39 12.41 7.24
N ALA A 101 -21.12 12.57 7.62
CA ALA A 101 -20.64 13.75 8.34
C ALA A 101 -20.82 15.03 7.51
N GLN A 102 -20.48 15.00 6.22
CA GLN A 102 -20.71 16.11 5.29
C GLN A 102 -22.17 16.53 5.27
N MET A 103 -23.09 15.58 5.13
CA MET A 103 -24.53 15.86 5.10
C MET A 103 -25.10 16.33 6.43
N LEU A 104 -24.62 15.77 7.56
CA LEU A 104 -25.19 16.04 8.88
C LEU A 104 -24.69 17.36 9.46
N HIS A 105 -23.44 17.72 9.20
CA HIS A 105 -22.77 18.85 9.84
C HIS A 105 -22.37 19.97 8.88
N ASP A 106 -22.70 19.84 7.59
CA ASP A 106 -22.29 20.80 6.52
C ASP A 106 -20.76 21.04 6.51
N VAL A 107 -19.98 19.99 6.76
CA VAL A 107 -18.52 20.00 6.79
C VAL A 107 -17.94 19.47 5.49
N PRO A 108 -16.92 20.12 4.89
CA PRO A 108 -16.27 19.58 3.70
C PRO A 108 -15.70 18.18 3.91
N HIS A 109 -15.94 17.28 2.94
CA HIS A 109 -15.44 15.91 2.94
C HIS A 109 -14.32 15.73 1.92
N VAL A 110 -13.15 15.34 2.40
CA VAL A 110 -12.01 14.86 1.61
C VAL A 110 -11.92 13.34 1.77
N LEU A 111 -11.58 12.64 0.71
CA LEU A 111 -11.23 11.22 0.82
C LEU A 111 -9.88 10.92 0.16
N THR A 112 -9.11 9.99 0.74
CA THR A 112 -7.90 9.44 0.10
C THR A 112 -8.17 8.03 -0.43
N ALA A 113 -7.86 7.85 -1.72
CA ALA A 113 -7.96 6.60 -2.45
C ALA A 113 -6.71 5.75 -2.24
N HIS A 114 -6.78 4.73 -1.39
CA HIS A 114 -5.72 3.73 -1.21
C HIS A 114 -5.90 2.48 -2.08
N SER A 115 -7.11 2.26 -2.57
CA SER A 115 -7.50 1.20 -3.50
C SER A 115 -8.88 1.53 -4.05
N LEU A 116 -9.31 0.86 -5.12
CA LEU A 116 -10.64 0.99 -5.69
C LEU A 116 -11.33 -0.37 -5.73
N GLU A 117 -12.56 -0.44 -5.24
CA GLU A 117 -13.35 -1.67 -5.26
C GLU A 117 -13.53 -2.25 -6.68
N PRO A 118 -13.82 -1.45 -7.74
CA PRO A 118 -13.91 -1.97 -9.12
C PRO A 118 -12.64 -2.65 -9.65
N LEU A 119 -11.48 -2.31 -9.11
CA LEU A 119 -10.19 -2.91 -9.49
C LEU A 119 -9.74 -4.03 -8.55
N ARG A 120 -10.63 -4.48 -7.68
CA ARG A 120 -10.40 -5.55 -6.71
C ARG A 120 -11.55 -6.56 -6.70
N PRO A 121 -11.97 -7.11 -7.87
CA PRO A 121 -13.14 -7.97 -7.96
C PRO A 121 -13.04 -9.24 -7.09
N TRP A 122 -11.82 -9.71 -6.79
CA TRP A 122 -11.56 -10.82 -5.87
C TRP A 122 -12.01 -10.55 -4.42
N LYS A 123 -12.28 -9.27 -4.05
CA LYS A 123 -12.88 -8.94 -2.75
C LYS A 123 -14.27 -9.53 -2.55
N ALA A 124 -14.97 -9.86 -3.63
CA ALA A 124 -16.23 -10.59 -3.55
C ALA A 124 -16.07 -11.98 -2.88
N GLU A 125 -14.90 -12.62 -3.00
CA GLU A 125 -14.59 -13.88 -2.32
C GLU A 125 -14.57 -13.71 -0.78
N GLN A 126 -14.16 -12.53 -0.29
CA GLN A 126 -14.06 -12.22 1.14
C GLN A 126 -15.38 -11.66 1.72
N LEU A 127 -16.04 -10.77 0.98
CA LEU A 127 -17.19 -10.00 1.46
C LEU A 127 -18.54 -10.59 1.01
N GLY A 128 -18.52 -11.52 0.06
CA GLY A 128 -19.75 -12.06 -0.51
C GLY A 128 -20.68 -10.95 -1.02
N GLY A 129 -21.95 -10.97 -0.61
CA GLY A 129 -22.91 -9.92 -0.95
C GLY A 129 -22.54 -8.53 -0.45
N GLY A 130 -21.71 -8.43 0.58
CA GLY A 130 -21.19 -7.17 1.12
C GLY A 130 -20.33 -6.39 0.14
N TYR A 131 -19.68 -7.07 -0.83
CA TYR A 131 -18.90 -6.40 -1.88
C TYR A 131 -19.73 -5.41 -2.74
N ARG A 132 -20.99 -5.73 -3.00
CA ARG A 132 -21.87 -4.80 -3.70
C ARG A 132 -22.20 -3.56 -2.87
N VAL A 133 -22.27 -3.72 -1.56
CA VAL A 133 -22.50 -2.61 -0.62
C VAL A 133 -21.25 -1.75 -0.49
N SER A 134 -20.06 -2.34 -0.31
CA SER A 134 -18.80 -1.59 -0.26
C SER A 134 -18.55 -0.81 -1.55
N SER A 135 -18.79 -1.42 -2.71
CA SER A 135 -18.65 -0.76 -4.02
C SER A 135 -19.65 0.40 -4.20
N TRP A 136 -20.88 0.26 -3.68
CA TRP A 136 -21.85 1.33 -3.71
C TRP A 136 -21.45 2.48 -2.78
N ILE A 137 -21.02 2.20 -1.56
CA ILE A 137 -20.52 3.21 -0.60
C ILE A 137 -19.37 3.99 -1.20
N GLU A 138 -18.36 3.27 -1.72
CA GLU A 138 -17.18 3.89 -2.33
C GLU A 138 -17.60 4.83 -3.45
N ARG A 139 -18.42 4.35 -4.39
CA ARG A 139 -18.91 5.17 -5.49
C ARG A 139 -19.61 6.44 -5.02
N GLN A 140 -20.55 6.32 -4.07
CA GLN A 140 -21.29 7.48 -3.57
C GLN A 140 -20.37 8.52 -2.93
N ALA A 141 -19.39 8.07 -2.13
CA ALA A 141 -18.44 8.97 -1.49
C ALA A 141 -17.57 9.70 -2.52
N TYR A 142 -17.07 8.99 -3.54
CA TYR A 142 -16.27 9.60 -4.61
C TYR A 142 -17.05 10.64 -5.42
N GLU A 143 -18.31 10.36 -5.73
CA GLU A 143 -19.18 11.27 -6.48
C GLU A 143 -19.56 12.54 -5.68
N THR A 144 -19.65 12.44 -4.35
CA THR A 144 -20.15 13.53 -3.48
C THR A 144 -19.07 14.29 -2.71
N ALA A 145 -17.90 13.72 -2.50
CA ALA A 145 -16.80 14.38 -1.79
C ALA A 145 -16.43 15.73 -2.44
N ASP A 146 -15.99 16.68 -1.62
CA ASP A 146 -15.50 17.99 -2.08
C ASP A 146 -14.12 17.89 -2.74
N ALA A 147 -13.26 16.97 -2.26
CA ALA A 147 -12.00 16.63 -2.90
C ALA A 147 -11.67 15.14 -2.74
N VAL A 148 -10.94 14.61 -3.72
CA VAL A 148 -10.42 13.24 -3.74
C VAL A 148 -8.92 13.31 -3.87
N ILE A 149 -8.20 12.67 -2.96
CA ILE A 149 -6.75 12.50 -3.03
C ILE A 149 -6.45 11.12 -3.63
N ALA A 150 -5.80 11.12 -4.77
CA ALA A 150 -5.21 9.93 -5.37
C ALA A 150 -3.75 9.78 -4.92
N VAL A 151 -3.34 8.58 -4.51
CA VAL A 151 -1.97 8.34 -4.04
C VAL A 151 -0.94 8.22 -5.17
N SER A 152 -1.36 8.35 -6.43
CA SER A 152 -0.51 8.37 -7.62
C SER A 152 -1.28 8.91 -8.83
N GLU A 153 -0.60 9.30 -9.90
CA GLU A 153 -1.23 9.60 -11.19
C GLU A 153 -1.89 8.36 -11.79
N GLY A 154 -1.31 7.18 -11.55
CA GLY A 154 -1.94 5.89 -11.89
C GLY A 154 -3.28 5.74 -11.21
N MET A 155 -3.35 5.97 -9.89
CA MET A 155 -4.60 5.93 -9.13
C MET A 155 -5.59 7.01 -9.61
N ARG A 156 -5.12 8.22 -9.94
CA ARG A 156 -5.97 9.27 -10.50
C ARG A 156 -6.64 8.83 -11.79
N ARG A 157 -5.87 8.24 -12.72
CA ARG A 157 -6.44 7.67 -13.96
C ARG A 157 -7.45 6.57 -13.68
N ASP A 158 -7.18 5.71 -12.71
CA ASP A 158 -8.07 4.62 -12.31
C ASP A 158 -9.37 5.13 -11.70
N ILE A 159 -9.32 6.18 -10.86
CA ILE A 159 -10.51 6.85 -10.30
C ILE A 159 -11.38 7.40 -11.43
N LEU A 160 -10.82 8.20 -12.33
CA LEU A 160 -11.58 8.83 -13.42
C LEU A 160 -12.16 7.80 -14.40
N ARG A 161 -11.48 6.68 -14.60
CA ARG A 161 -11.99 5.56 -15.41
C ARG A 161 -13.11 4.79 -14.71
N SER A 162 -12.99 4.56 -13.41
CA SER A 162 -13.95 3.77 -12.62
C SER A 162 -15.22 4.56 -12.30
N TYR A 163 -15.07 5.87 -12.13
CA TYR A 163 -16.14 6.80 -11.73
C TYR A 163 -16.18 8.01 -12.69
N PRO A 164 -16.64 7.83 -13.94
CA PRO A 164 -16.54 8.85 -14.98
C PRO A 164 -17.46 10.08 -14.76
N THR A 165 -18.29 10.06 -13.73
CA THR A 165 -19.15 11.18 -13.31
C THR A 165 -18.44 12.16 -12.37
N ILE A 166 -17.24 11.82 -11.86
CA ILE A 166 -16.47 12.69 -10.98
C ILE A 166 -15.88 13.85 -11.81
N ASP A 167 -15.98 15.06 -11.26
CA ASP A 167 -15.26 16.21 -11.79
C ASP A 167 -13.74 15.99 -11.60
N GLU A 168 -13.01 15.96 -12.72
CA GLU A 168 -11.57 15.79 -12.74
C GLU A 168 -10.82 16.81 -11.86
N GLY A 169 -11.35 18.04 -11.76
CA GLY A 169 -10.80 19.12 -10.93
C GLY A 169 -10.82 18.85 -9.44
N LYS A 170 -11.65 17.89 -8.98
CA LYS A 170 -11.70 17.46 -7.58
C LYS A 170 -10.61 16.44 -7.23
N VAL A 171 -9.95 15.84 -8.21
CA VAL A 171 -8.98 14.75 -7.99
C VAL A 171 -7.56 15.28 -8.03
N SER A 172 -6.95 15.37 -6.85
CA SER A 172 -5.55 15.79 -6.67
C SER A 172 -4.64 14.60 -6.40
N VAL A 173 -3.38 14.68 -6.81
CA VAL A 173 -2.38 13.64 -6.50
C VAL A 173 -1.53 14.07 -5.32
N VAL A 174 -1.58 13.25 -4.25
CA VAL A 174 -0.68 13.37 -3.10
C VAL A 174 -0.14 11.97 -2.77
N TYR A 175 1.15 11.76 -2.99
CA TYR A 175 1.80 10.47 -2.76
C TYR A 175 1.78 10.05 -1.30
N ASN A 176 2.02 8.76 -1.02
CA ASN A 176 2.36 8.33 0.33
C ASN A 176 3.80 8.71 0.64
N GLY A 177 4.07 8.94 1.92
CA GLY A 177 5.40 9.24 2.41
C GLY A 177 6.17 8.02 2.92
N ILE A 178 7.41 8.27 3.31
CA ILE A 178 8.29 7.32 3.99
C ILE A 178 8.98 7.99 5.19
N ASP A 179 9.08 7.29 6.31
CA ASP A 179 9.87 7.68 7.47
C ASP A 179 11.32 7.20 7.30
N LEU A 180 12.22 8.12 6.97
CA LEU A 180 13.62 7.83 6.66
C LEU A 180 14.50 7.60 7.89
N ASP A 181 14.01 7.94 9.07
CA ASP A 181 14.66 7.60 10.34
C ASP A 181 14.34 6.17 10.74
N ALA A 182 13.09 5.77 10.52
CA ALA A 182 12.61 4.43 10.77
C ALA A 182 13.11 3.41 9.71
N TRP A 183 13.16 3.83 8.43
CA TRP A 183 13.65 3.04 7.30
C TRP A 183 15.00 3.55 6.83
N ARG A 184 16.04 2.84 7.20
CA ARG A 184 17.43 3.17 6.88
C ARG A 184 18.24 1.91 6.68
N PRO A 185 19.41 1.99 6.02
CA PRO A 185 20.31 0.86 5.91
C PRO A 185 20.70 0.31 7.28
N VAL A 186 20.55 -1.01 7.46
CA VAL A 186 20.91 -1.76 8.65
C VAL A 186 21.78 -2.95 8.24
N SER A 187 22.99 -3.05 8.78
CA SER A 187 23.88 -4.18 8.55
C SER A 187 23.84 -5.09 9.78
N ASP A 188 23.21 -6.26 9.65
CA ASP A 188 23.09 -7.25 10.73
C ASP A 188 23.14 -8.67 10.16
N GLU A 189 24.36 -9.19 9.97
CA GLU A 189 24.57 -10.54 9.45
C GLU A 189 24.05 -11.63 10.40
N GLY A 190 23.98 -11.36 11.70
CA GLY A 190 23.41 -12.30 12.68
C GLY A 190 21.96 -12.56 12.39
N VAL A 191 21.16 -11.48 12.24
CA VAL A 191 19.75 -11.57 11.84
C VAL A 191 19.59 -12.31 10.51
N LEU A 192 20.42 -12.03 9.50
CA LEU A 192 20.33 -12.71 8.21
C LEU A 192 20.53 -14.22 8.34
N ARG A 193 21.57 -14.65 9.05
CA ARG A 193 21.85 -16.07 9.26
C ARG A 193 20.77 -16.77 10.07
N ASP A 194 20.23 -16.11 11.09
CA ASP A 194 19.12 -16.64 11.90
C ASP A 194 17.85 -16.85 11.06
N LEU A 195 17.65 -16.02 10.02
CA LEU A 195 16.56 -16.14 9.05
C LEU A 195 16.86 -17.12 7.89
N GLY A 196 18.06 -17.75 7.88
CA GLY A 196 18.49 -18.66 6.83
C GLY A 196 18.93 -17.97 5.53
N ILE A 197 19.23 -16.66 5.59
CA ILE A 197 19.72 -15.87 4.46
C ILE A 197 21.22 -15.90 4.45
N ASP A 198 21.82 -16.24 3.32
CA ASP A 198 23.26 -16.20 3.10
C ASP A 198 23.69 -14.77 2.70
N PRO A 199 24.43 -14.03 3.54
CA PRO A 199 24.81 -12.65 3.26
C PRO A 199 25.80 -12.51 2.10
N ASP A 200 26.50 -13.58 1.73
CA ASP A 200 27.50 -13.58 0.66
C ASP A 200 26.93 -13.89 -0.72
N ARG A 201 25.66 -14.30 -0.80
CA ARG A 201 24.98 -14.61 -2.07
C ARG A 201 24.16 -13.43 -2.59
N PRO A 202 24.20 -13.15 -3.92
CA PRO A 202 23.25 -12.23 -4.52
C PRO A 202 21.81 -12.62 -4.19
N SER A 203 20.97 -11.65 -3.86
CA SER A 203 19.60 -11.94 -3.44
C SER A 203 18.56 -11.06 -4.10
N VAL A 204 17.42 -11.68 -4.42
CA VAL A 204 16.16 -11.03 -4.80
C VAL A 204 15.22 -11.14 -3.61
N VAL A 205 14.78 -10.02 -3.08
CA VAL A 205 13.89 -9.96 -1.90
C VAL A 205 12.50 -9.51 -2.29
N PHE A 206 11.48 -10.23 -1.83
CA PHE A 206 10.07 -9.87 -1.90
C PHE A 206 9.52 -9.65 -0.50
N VAL A 207 8.73 -8.59 -0.31
CA VAL A 207 8.02 -8.32 0.94
C VAL A 207 6.56 -8.02 0.63
N GLY A 208 5.64 -8.75 1.26
CA GLY A 208 4.22 -8.48 1.09
C GLY A 208 3.30 -9.59 1.56
N ARG A 209 2.00 -9.30 1.59
CA ARG A 209 0.96 -10.29 1.86
C ARG A 209 0.83 -11.24 0.67
N ILE A 210 0.38 -12.47 0.94
CA ILE A 210 0.07 -13.45 -0.10
C ILE A 210 -1.32 -13.14 -0.67
N THR A 211 -1.36 -12.28 -1.67
CA THR A 211 -2.59 -11.83 -2.34
C THR A 211 -2.44 -11.88 -3.85
N ARG A 212 -3.54 -11.99 -4.60
CA ARG A 212 -3.50 -12.01 -6.07
C ARG A 212 -2.83 -10.75 -6.63
N GLN A 213 -3.14 -9.58 -6.06
CA GLN A 213 -2.59 -8.30 -6.51
C GLN A 213 -1.07 -8.20 -6.40
N LYS A 214 -0.45 -8.91 -5.46
CA LYS A 214 1.01 -8.86 -5.24
C LYS A 214 1.83 -9.68 -6.25
N GLY A 215 1.19 -10.46 -7.10
CA GLY A 215 1.82 -11.15 -8.22
C GLY A 215 2.85 -12.22 -7.84
N LEU A 216 2.83 -12.72 -6.61
CA LEU A 216 3.80 -13.70 -6.11
C LEU A 216 3.89 -14.97 -6.99
N PRO A 217 2.82 -15.53 -7.55
CA PRO A 217 2.92 -16.67 -8.48
C PRO A 217 3.79 -16.38 -9.73
N TYR A 218 3.76 -15.15 -10.27
CA TYR A 218 4.61 -14.77 -11.40
C TYR A 218 6.09 -14.70 -10.99
N LEU A 219 6.38 -14.15 -9.80
CA LEU A 219 7.74 -14.14 -9.26
C LEU A 219 8.29 -15.54 -9.04
N LEU A 220 7.51 -16.46 -8.47
CA LEU A 220 7.95 -17.84 -8.23
C LEU A 220 8.26 -18.59 -9.52
N ARG A 221 7.48 -18.33 -10.58
CA ARG A 221 7.77 -18.86 -11.92
C ARG A 221 9.02 -18.22 -12.53
N ALA A 222 9.19 -16.90 -12.39
CA ALA A 222 10.37 -16.18 -12.88
C ALA A 222 11.65 -16.64 -12.15
N ALA A 223 11.55 -16.94 -10.86
CA ALA A 223 12.69 -17.39 -10.06
C ALA A 223 13.30 -18.71 -10.51
N ARG A 224 12.56 -19.54 -11.24
CA ARG A 224 13.11 -20.75 -11.90
C ARG A 224 14.16 -20.43 -12.96
N LEU A 225 14.08 -19.22 -13.55
CA LEU A 225 14.93 -18.77 -14.65
C LEU A 225 16.13 -17.94 -14.15
N LEU A 226 16.20 -17.62 -12.87
CA LEU A 226 17.30 -16.85 -12.28
C LEU A 226 18.58 -17.71 -12.21
N PRO A 227 19.78 -17.10 -12.26
CA PRO A 227 21.05 -17.78 -12.04
C PRO A 227 21.04 -18.63 -10.77
N PRO A 228 21.71 -19.79 -10.75
CA PRO A 228 21.61 -20.76 -9.65
C PRO A 228 22.26 -20.27 -8.33
N ASP A 229 23.17 -19.33 -8.41
CA ASP A 229 23.83 -18.68 -7.27
C ASP A 229 23.00 -17.58 -6.62
N VAL A 230 21.96 -17.08 -7.28
CA VAL A 230 21.05 -16.08 -6.73
C VAL A 230 20.09 -16.73 -5.73
N GLN A 231 19.93 -16.17 -4.55
CA GLN A 231 18.89 -16.59 -3.61
C GLN A 231 17.62 -15.75 -3.75
N LEU A 232 16.46 -16.39 -3.52
CA LEU A 232 15.16 -15.74 -3.42
C LEU A 232 14.73 -15.71 -1.96
N VAL A 233 14.51 -14.53 -1.42
CA VAL A 233 14.02 -14.32 -0.05
C VAL A 233 12.59 -13.79 -0.11
N LEU A 234 11.67 -14.54 0.47
CA LEU A 234 10.24 -14.23 0.52
C LEU A 234 9.86 -13.89 1.96
N CYS A 235 9.66 -12.61 2.27
CA CYS A 235 8.99 -12.16 3.49
C CYS A 235 7.49 -12.06 3.19
N ALA A 236 6.80 -13.21 3.19
CA ALA A 236 5.45 -13.33 2.66
C ALA A 236 4.55 -14.15 3.60
N GLY A 237 3.47 -13.53 4.06
CA GLY A 237 2.47 -14.14 4.93
C GLY A 237 1.08 -13.54 4.73
N ALA A 238 0.17 -13.75 5.67
CA ALA A 238 -1.19 -13.21 5.70
C ALA A 238 -1.93 -13.36 4.35
N PRO A 239 -2.30 -14.60 3.95
CA PRO A 239 -3.00 -14.87 2.71
C PRO A 239 -4.42 -14.28 2.74
N ASP A 240 -4.89 -13.78 1.58
CA ASP A 240 -6.27 -13.29 1.44
C ASP A 240 -7.28 -14.45 1.46
N THR A 241 -6.92 -15.59 0.87
CA THR A 241 -7.77 -16.82 0.84
C THR A 241 -6.93 -18.08 0.97
N PRO A 242 -7.53 -19.23 1.37
CA PRO A 242 -6.85 -20.52 1.40
C PRO A 242 -6.34 -20.97 0.02
N GLU A 243 -7.03 -20.61 -1.06
CA GLU A 243 -6.70 -21.02 -2.42
C GLU A 243 -5.38 -20.40 -2.87
N ILE A 244 -5.19 -19.07 -2.69
CA ILE A 244 -3.93 -18.42 -3.04
C ILE A 244 -2.78 -18.91 -2.15
N MET A 245 -3.05 -19.24 -0.89
CA MET A 245 -2.05 -19.83 0.00
C MET A 245 -1.61 -21.20 -0.51
N ALA A 246 -2.55 -22.06 -0.91
CA ALA A 246 -2.25 -23.38 -1.47
C ALA A 246 -1.44 -23.29 -2.77
N GLU A 247 -1.81 -22.37 -3.68
CA GLU A 247 -1.08 -22.11 -4.92
C GLU A 247 0.36 -21.68 -4.65
N VAL A 248 0.56 -20.69 -3.78
CA VAL A 248 1.89 -20.18 -3.43
C VAL A 248 2.74 -21.26 -2.75
N THR A 249 2.16 -22.01 -1.80
CA THR A 249 2.87 -23.11 -1.12
C THR A 249 3.34 -24.16 -2.10
N GLY A 250 2.50 -24.57 -3.06
CA GLY A 250 2.86 -25.52 -4.11
C GLY A 250 4.03 -25.01 -4.96
N LEU A 251 3.95 -23.76 -5.44
CA LEU A 251 5.00 -23.16 -6.26
C LEU A 251 6.33 -22.98 -5.51
N VAL A 252 6.29 -22.64 -4.23
CA VAL A 252 7.51 -22.54 -3.39
C VAL A 252 8.13 -23.92 -3.24
N HIS A 253 7.34 -24.95 -2.94
CA HIS A 253 7.84 -26.33 -2.80
C HIS A 253 8.50 -26.83 -4.08
N GLU A 254 7.84 -26.69 -5.22
CA GLU A 254 8.41 -27.04 -6.53
C GLU A 254 9.70 -26.26 -6.83
N LEU A 255 9.78 -24.97 -6.40
CA LEU A 255 10.97 -24.16 -6.59
C LEU A 255 12.12 -24.65 -5.70
N GLN A 256 11.85 -25.02 -4.44
CA GLN A 256 12.82 -25.57 -3.51
C GLN A 256 13.37 -26.93 -3.94
N GLU A 257 12.56 -27.75 -4.64
CA GLU A 257 13.04 -28.99 -5.26
C GLU A 257 13.94 -28.71 -6.48
N ALA A 258 13.67 -27.63 -7.22
CA ALA A 258 14.39 -27.32 -8.46
C ALA A 258 15.67 -26.53 -8.25
N ARG A 259 15.81 -25.77 -7.14
CA ARG A 259 17.00 -24.94 -6.84
C ARG A 259 17.22 -24.73 -5.34
N THR A 260 18.47 -24.43 -4.98
CA THR A 260 18.85 -23.99 -3.63
C THR A 260 18.64 -22.49 -3.45
N GLY A 261 18.68 -22.01 -2.19
CA GLY A 261 18.62 -20.59 -1.87
C GLY A 261 17.21 -20.00 -2.00
N VAL A 262 16.19 -20.78 -1.69
CA VAL A 262 14.80 -20.30 -1.57
C VAL A 262 14.44 -20.24 -0.09
N VAL A 263 14.42 -19.03 0.45
CA VAL A 263 14.09 -18.74 1.85
C VAL A 263 12.69 -18.16 1.93
N TRP A 264 11.82 -18.79 2.70
CA TRP A 264 10.47 -18.29 2.92
C TRP A 264 10.25 -18.03 4.42
N ILE A 265 9.96 -16.76 4.73
CA ILE A 265 9.66 -16.26 6.06
C ILE A 265 8.17 -15.90 6.07
N ASP A 266 7.36 -16.72 6.72
CA ASP A 266 5.89 -16.65 6.74
C ASP A 266 5.33 -15.83 7.90
N ARG A 267 6.20 -15.15 8.67
CA ARG A 267 5.85 -14.27 9.78
C ARG A 267 6.10 -12.80 9.45
N VAL A 268 5.40 -11.91 10.14
CA VAL A 268 5.72 -10.48 10.11
C VAL A 268 7.04 -10.26 10.83
N LEU A 269 8.00 -9.69 10.12
CA LEU A 269 9.30 -9.33 10.68
C LEU A 269 9.21 -8.00 11.44
N PRO A 270 9.83 -7.89 12.62
CA PRO A 270 10.09 -6.59 13.25
C PRO A 270 10.84 -5.67 12.29
N ARG A 271 10.62 -4.37 12.38
CA ARG A 271 11.20 -3.37 11.46
C ARG A 271 12.72 -3.49 11.34
N HIS A 272 13.43 -3.71 12.44
CA HIS A 272 14.90 -3.88 12.42
C HIS A 272 15.32 -5.08 11.55
N GLU A 273 14.69 -6.24 11.75
CA GLU A 273 14.97 -7.45 10.96
C GLU A 273 14.64 -7.22 9.48
N LEU A 274 13.49 -6.61 9.19
CA LEU A 274 13.08 -6.32 7.82
C LEU A 274 14.03 -5.32 7.13
N SER A 275 14.50 -4.29 7.85
CA SER A 275 15.48 -3.33 7.32
C SER A 275 16.82 -4.02 7.03
N ALA A 276 17.27 -4.97 7.87
CA ALA A 276 18.47 -5.75 7.63
C ALA A 276 18.32 -6.63 6.38
N VAL A 277 17.18 -7.33 6.23
CA VAL A 277 16.88 -8.14 5.04
C VAL A 277 16.85 -7.27 3.78
N LEU A 278 16.16 -6.14 3.80
CA LEU A 278 16.12 -5.21 2.66
C LEU A 278 17.52 -4.71 2.33
N THR A 279 18.28 -4.23 3.32
CA THR A 279 19.64 -3.68 3.10
C THR A 279 20.60 -4.67 2.50
N SER A 280 20.48 -5.96 2.83
CA SER A 280 21.32 -7.03 2.29
C SER A 280 20.95 -7.43 0.86
N ALA A 281 19.78 -7.05 0.39
CA ALA A 281 19.28 -7.45 -0.92
C ALA A 281 20.12 -6.85 -2.06
N THR A 282 20.40 -7.64 -3.09
CA THR A 282 20.91 -7.10 -4.35
C THR A 282 19.84 -6.30 -5.06
N THR A 283 18.59 -6.77 -5.01
CA THR A 283 17.43 -6.04 -5.50
C THR A 283 16.18 -6.44 -4.73
N PHE A 284 15.29 -5.47 -4.52
CA PHE A 284 13.92 -5.69 -4.09
C PHE A 284 13.03 -5.88 -5.31
N VAL A 285 12.06 -6.82 -5.25
CA VAL A 285 11.13 -7.06 -6.35
C VAL A 285 9.67 -6.79 -5.94
N CYS A 286 8.96 -6.00 -6.76
CA CYS A 286 7.53 -5.73 -6.62
C CYS A 286 6.78 -6.17 -7.89
N PRO A 287 6.40 -7.46 -8.02
CA PRO A 287 5.78 -8.01 -9.23
C PRO A 287 4.25 -7.81 -9.23
N SER A 288 3.76 -6.78 -8.54
CA SER A 288 2.34 -6.52 -8.36
C SER A 288 1.62 -6.34 -9.69
N ILE A 289 0.39 -6.88 -9.79
CA ILE A 289 -0.50 -6.64 -10.93
C ILE A 289 -1.53 -5.54 -10.62
N TYR A 290 -1.59 -5.09 -9.40
CA TYR A 290 -2.33 -3.91 -8.97
C TYR A 290 -1.58 -3.29 -7.78
N GLU A 291 -1.10 -2.06 -7.92
CA GLU A 291 -0.35 -1.36 -6.88
C GLU A 291 -0.66 0.13 -6.92
N PRO A 292 -1.50 0.65 -6.03
CA PRO A 292 -1.86 2.07 -6.00
C PRO A 292 -0.67 3.03 -5.95
N LEU A 293 0.31 2.76 -5.10
CA LEU A 293 1.60 3.43 -5.08
C LEU A 293 2.75 2.44 -4.79
N GLY A 294 2.62 1.65 -3.72
CA GLY A 294 3.62 0.69 -3.27
C GLY A 294 4.59 1.27 -2.25
N ILE A 295 4.12 1.52 -1.02
CA ILE A 295 4.96 2.02 0.09
C ILE A 295 6.18 1.12 0.30
N VAL A 296 6.05 -0.20 0.13
CA VAL A 296 7.15 -1.15 0.26
C VAL A 296 8.32 -0.87 -0.71
N ASN A 297 8.04 -0.26 -1.88
CA ASN A 297 9.10 0.20 -2.78
C ASN A 297 9.88 1.36 -2.16
N LEU A 298 9.20 2.28 -1.48
CA LEU A 298 9.84 3.38 -0.75
C LEU A 298 10.65 2.87 0.44
N GLU A 299 10.18 1.83 1.14
CA GLU A 299 10.91 1.16 2.23
C GLU A 299 12.22 0.55 1.73
N ALA A 300 12.18 -0.16 0.59
CA ALA A 300 13.38 -0.71 -0.05
C ALA A 300 14.33 0.41 -0.52
N MET A 301 13.82 1.45 -1.17
CA MET A 301 14.62 2.60 -1.60
C MET A 301 15.24 3.33 -0.40
N ALA A 302 14.51 3.50 0.69
CA ALA A 302 15.02 4.09 1.94
C ALA A 302 16.14 3.24 2.57
N CYS A 303 16.10 1.91 2.41
CA CYS A 303 17.19 1.01 2.79
C CYS A 303 18.36 0.98 1.78
N GLY A 304 18.29 1.77 0.70
CA GLY A 304 19.38 1.88 -0.29
C GLY A 304 19.42 0.74 -1.31
N VAL A 305 18.30 0.09 -1.57
CA VAL A 305 18.18 -1.07 -2.45
C VAL A 305 17.47 -0.70 -3.75
N PRO A 306 17.95 -1.11 -4.93
CA PRO A 306 17.24 -0.90 -6.19
C PRO A 306 15.96 -1.72 -6.24
N VAL A 307 14.94 -1.17 -6.88
CA VAL A 307 13.64 -1.82 -7.01
C VAL A 307 13.44 -2.31 -8.44
N VAL A 308 13.09 -3.58 -8.60
CA VAL A 308 12.53 -4.11 -9.86
C VAL A 308 11.02 -4.23 -9.68
N GLY A 309 10.24 -3.39 -10.34
CA GLY A 309 8.80 -3.33 -10.18
C GLY A 309 8.06 -3.49 -11.50
N SER A 310 6.84 -4.01 -11.46
CA SER A 310 5.97 -4.09 -12.64
C SER A 310 5.46 -2.71 -13.07
N GLY A 311 5.23 -2.52 -14.36
CA GLY A 311 4.73 -1.29 -14.95
C GLY A 311 3.23 -1.06 -14.71
N THR A 312 2.79 -1.05 -13.43
CA THR A 312 1.38 -0.85 -13.08
C THR A 312 1.21 0.16 -11.94
N GLY A 313 0.05 0.82 -11.93
CA GLY A 313 -0.35 1.76 -10.87
C GLY A 313 0.67 2.87 -10.66
N GLY A 314 1.08 3.06 -9.40
CA GLY A 314 2.07 4.06 -8.99
C GLY A 314 3.52 3.58 -9.01
N ILE A 315 3.81 2.30 -9.32
CA ILE A 315 5.19 1.79 -9.32
C ILE A 315 6.10 2.61 -10.25
N PRO A 316 5.72 2.94 -11.52
CA PRO A 316 6.57 3.76 -12.40
C PRO A 316 6.78 5.21 -11.92
N GLU A 317 5.98 5.66 -10.96
CA GLU A 317 6.11 7.00 -10.37
C GLU A 317 7.09 7.00 -9.19
N VAL A 318 7.17 5.88 -8.47
CA VAL A 318 8.14 5.67 -7.40
C VAL A 318 9.51 5.27 -7.96
N VAL A 319 9.53 4.30 -8.87
CA VAL A 319 10.75 3.75 -9.47
C VAL A 319 11.07 4.49 -10.77
N ALA A 320 12.14 5.27 -10.78
CA ALA A 320 12.67 5.89 -12.02
C ALA A 320 13.46 4.83 -12.79
N ASP A 321 12.89 4.32 -13.90
CA ASP A 321 13.48 3.24 -14.70
C ASP A 321 14.89 3.60 -15.19
N GLY A 322 15.83 2.68 -14.99
CA GLY A 322 17.24 2.85 -15.32
C GLY A 322 18.02 3.74 -14.35
N LEU A 323 17.37 4.42 -13.41
CA LEU A 323 18.02 5.31 -12.45
C LEU A 323 17.97 4.81 -11.01
N THR A 324 16.77 4.49 -10.51
CA THR A 324 16.58 4.02 -9.10
C THR A 324 16.21 2.54 -9.02
N GLY A 325 16.07 1.91 -10.16
CA GLY A 325 15.67 0.52 -10.34
C GLY A 325 15.25 0.26 -11.77
N ARG A 326 14.43 -0.75 -11.97
CA ARG A 326 13.93 -1.13 -13.30
C ARG A 326 12.43 -1.37 -13.26
N VAL A 327 11.74 -1.00 -14.34
CA VAL A 327 10.32 -1.22 -14.53
C VAL A 327 10.10 -2.32 -15.57
N VAL A 328 9.42 -3.40 -15.16
CA VAL A 328 9.07 -4.53 -16.03
C VAL A 328 7.81 -4.18 -16.81
N PRO A 329 7.81 -4.19 -18.15
CA PRO A 329 6.61 -3.94 -18.94
C PRO A 329 5.47 -4.90 -18.57
N LEU A 330 4.26 -4.34 -18.42
CA LEU A 330 3.07 -5.12 -18.04
C LEU A 330 1.85 -4.62 -18.82
N ASP A 331 1.43 -5.43 -19.81
CA ASP A 331 0.16 -5.26 -20.49
C ASP A 331 -0.93 -6.08 -19.78
N GLN A 332 -2.06 -5.44 -19.45
CA GLN A 332 -3.09 -6.02 -18.61
C GLN A 332 -4.45 -6.11 -19.32
N VAL A 333 -5.23 -7.15 -19.03
CA VAL A 333 -6.62 -7.24 -19.47
C VAL A 333 -7.46 -6.14 -18.82
N GLN A 334 -8.45 -5.63 -19.53
CA GLN A 334 -9.26 -4.50 -19.09
C GLN A 334 -10.58 -4.94 -18.41
N ASP A 335 -10.50 -5.99 -17.58
CA ASP A 335 -11.65 -6.56 -16.86
C ASP A 335 -11.64 -6.24 -15.34
N GLY A 336 -10.70 -5.42 -14.90
CA GLY A 336 -10.52 -5.04 -13.50
C GLY A 336 -9.67 -6.02 -12.68
N THR A 337 -9.30 -7.19 -13.21
CA THR A 337 -8.47 -8.17 -12.48
C THR A 337 -7.00 -7.79 -12.44
N GLY A 338 -6.54 -6.97 -13.38
CA GLY A 338 -5.13 -6.64 -13.53
C GLY A 338 -4.28 -7.81 -14.09
N THR A 339 -4.90 -8.89 -14.52
CA THR A 339 -4.19 -10.06 -15.06
C THR A 339 -3.35 -9.67 -16.29
N PRO A 340 -2.07 -10.12 -16.39
CA PRO A 340 -1.28 -9.91 -17.58
C PRO A 340 -1.95 -10.53 -18.83
N THR A 341 -1.93 -9.82 -19.97
CA THR A 341 -2.45 -10.35 -21.24
C THR A 341 -1.61 -11.53 -21.76
N ASP A 342 -0.31 -11.53 -21.48
CA ASP A 342 0.63 -12.62 -21.72
C ASP A 342 1.42 -12.91 -20.44
N PRO A 343 0.92 -13.80 -19.57
CA PRO A 343 1.58 -14.14 -18.29
C PRO A 343 2.99 -14.72 -18.48
N ASP A 344 3.20 -15.51 -19.53
CA ASP A 344 4.50 -16.15 -19.79
C ASP A 344 5.54 -15.14 -20.26
N ARG A 345 5.14 -14.15 -21.06
CA ARG A 345 5.99 -13.02 -21.42
C ARG A 345 6.37 -12.21 -20.20
N PHE A 346 5.39 -11.85 -19.35
CA PHE A 346 5.67 -11.11 -18.10
C PHE A 346 6.65 -11.86 -17.20
N VAL A 347 6.50 -13.17 -17.05
CA VAL A 347 7.42 -14.02 -16.27
C VAL A 347 8.85 -13.99 -16.87
N ARG A 348 8.99 -14.09 -18.21
CA ARG A 348 10.31 -14.03 -18.87
C ARG A 348 10.95 -12.65 -18.74
N ASP A 349 10.18 -11.58 -18.95
CA ASP A 349 10.68 -10.20 -18.85
C ASP A 349 11.12 -9.88 -17.41
N LEU A 350 10.33 -10.30 -16.42
CA LEU A 350 10.67 -10.18 -14.99
C LEU A 350 11.98 -10.91 -14.67
N ALA A 351 12.11 -12.16 -15.11
CA ALA A 351 13.32 -12.96 -14.89
C ALA A 351 14.56 -12.35 -15.57
N GLY A 352 14.40 -11.85 -16.78
CA GLY A 352 15.48 -11.20 -17.54
C GLY A 352 15.97 -9.95 -16.84
N ILE A 353 15.06 -9.05 -16.46
CA ILE A 353 15.40 -7.79 -15.78
C ILE A 353 16.01 -8.06 -14.40
N LEU A 354 15.49 -9.02 -13.64
CA LEU A 354 16.09 -9.42 -12.37
C LEU A 354 17.51 -9.96 -12.56
N THR A 355 17.72 -10.80 -13.59
CA THR A 355 19.05 -11.33 -13.92
C THR A 355 20.03 -10.23 -14.27
N ASP A 356 19.62 -9.24 -15.08
CA ASP A 356 20.48 -8.11 -15.44
C ASP A 356 20.94 -7.32 -14.19
N VAL A 357 20.00 -7.03 -13.27
CA VAL A 357 20.31 -6.28 -12.05
C VAL A 357 21.22 -7.05 -11.09
N VAL A 358 20.97 -8.36 -10.88
CA VAL A 358 21.78 -9.16 -9.95
C VAL A 358 23.15 -9.49 -10.53
N SER A 359 23.33 -9.45 -11.85
CA SER A 359 24.60 -9.72 -12.53
C SER A 359 25.54 -8.50 -12.52
N ASP A 360 25.06 -7.31 -12.19
CA ASP A 360 25.88 -6.09 -12.05
C ASP A 360 25.73 -5.45 -10.66
N PRO A 361 26.47 -5.96 -9.64
CA PRO A 361 26.39 -5.40 -8.29
C PRO A 361 26.83 -3.93 -8.19
N GLY A 362 27.66 -3.46 -9.13
CA GLY A 362 28.08 -2.06 -9.21
C GLY A 362 26.91 -1.15 -9.57
N LEU A 363 26.22 -1.49 -10.65
CA LEU A 363 25.02 -0.79 -11.10
C LEU A 363 23.88 -0.87 -10.04
N ALA A 364 23.65 -2.05 -9.45
CA ALA A 364 22.66 -2.22 -8.40
C ALA A 364 22.90 -1.26 -7.21
N LYS A 365 24.14 -1.12 -6.75
CA LYS A 365 24.52 -0.17 -5.68
C LYS A 365 24.31 1.30 -6.10
N LEU A 366 24.58 1.65 -7.34
CA LEU A 366 24.34 3.00 -7.83
C LEU A 366 22.83 3.32 -7.86
N MET A 367 22.03 2.42 -8.41
CA MET A 367 20.56 2.54 -8.42
C MET A 367 19.98 2.62 -7.00
N GLY A 368 20.46 1.80 -6.07
CA GLY A 368 20.01 1.83 -4.68
C GLY A 368 20.28 3.17 -3.99
N ARG A 369 21.49 3.75 -4.18
CA ARG A 369 21.81 5.10 -3.67
C ARG A 369 20.93 6.17 -4.29
N ALA A 370 20.72 6.14 -5.60
CA ALA A 370 19.82 7.06 -6.29
C ALA A 370 18.38 6.92 -5.79
N GLY A 371 17.95 5.68 -5.50
CA GLY A 371 16.64 5.38 -4.90
C GLY A 371 16.46 6.05 -3.54
N ARG A 372 17.45 5.92 -2.65
CA ARG A 372 17.40 6.58 -1.34
C ARG A 372 17.36 8.11 -1.47
N MET A 373 18.21 8.70 -2.30
CA MET A 373 18.19 10.15 -2.54
C MET A 373 16.83 10.63 -3.06
N ARG A 374 16.18 9.86 -3.95
CA ARG A 374 14.84 10.17 -4.44
C ARG A 374 13.79 10.07 -3.33
N ALA A 375 13.85 9.02 -2.49
CA ALA A 375 12.95 8.88 -1.35
C ALA A 375 13.04 10.09 -0.39
N GLU A 376 14.26 10.55 -0.10
CA GLU A 376 14.53 11.73 0.73
C GLU A 376 13.98 13.02 0.11
N ALA A 377 14.15 13.22 -1.19
CA ALA A 377 13.80 14.47 -1.88
C ALA A 377 12.29 14.60 -2.13
N GLU A 378 11.57 13.49 -2.40
CA GLU A 378 10.22 13.55 -2.97
C GLU A 378 9.14 12.96 -2.06
N PHE A 379 9.49 12.04 -1.14
CA PHE A 379 8.52 11.23 -0.40
C PHE A 379 8.60 11.37 1.12
N SER A 380 9.13 12.48 1.65
CA SER A 380 9.10 12.73 3.11
C SER A 380 7.68 13.00 3.61
N TRP A 381 7.32 12.54 4.81
CA TRP A 381 5.99 12.78 5.38
C TRP A 381 5.68 14.26 5.60
N SER A 382 6.66 15.09 5.91
CA SER A 382 6.47 16.55 6.00
C SER A 382 5.97 17.14 4.68
N ARG A 383 6.57 16.74 3.56
CA ARG A 383 6.15 17.19 2.22
C ARG A 383 4.75 16.68 1.85
N ILE A 384 4.43 15.44 2.25
CA ILE A 384 3.09 14.88 2.02
C ILE A 384 2.03 15.62 2.85
N ALA A 385 2.34 15.94 4.09
CA ALA A 385 1.46 16.75 4.94
C ALA A 385 1.23 18.16 4.37
N GLU A 386 2.28 18.85 3.89
CA GLU A 386 2.16 20.15 3.24
C GLU A 386 1.18 20.10 2.05
N ARG A 387 1.34 19.12 1.15
CA ARG A 387 0.44 18.93 0.00
C ARG A 387 -0.99 18.60 0.41
N THR A 388 -1.16 17.83 1.48
CA THR A 388 -2.50 17.52 2.03
C THR A 388 -3.15 18.79 2.59
N LEU A 389 -2.39 19.66 3.27
CA LEU A 389 -2.86 20.95 3.74
C LEU A 389 -3.23 21.91 2.61
N GLU A 390 -2.55 21.86 1.47
CA GLU A 390 -2.93 22.60 0.25
C GLU A 390 -4.34 22.18 -0.22
N VAL A 391 -4.63 20.86 -0.26
CA VAL A 391 -5.97 20.36 -0.60
C VAL A 391 -7.03 20.89 0.37
N TYR A 392 -6.79 20.80 1.69
CA TYR A 392 -7.75 21.34 2.68
C TYR A 392 -7.96 22.85 2.52
N SER A 393 -6.90 23.57 2.21
CA SER A 393 -6.96 25.03 2.03
C SER A 393 -7.79 25.44 0.81
N GLY A 394 -7.81 24.61 -0.23
CA GLY A 394 -8.60 24.82 -1.45
C GLY A 394 -10.12 24.66 -1.25
N LEU A 395 -10.55 24.01 -0.14
CA LEU A 395 -11.97 23.78 0.18
C LEU A 395 -12.63 24.92 0.94
N ARG A 396 -11.87 25.91 1.37
CA ARG A 396 -12.45 27.05 2.10
C ARG A 396 -13.23 27.94 1.13
N ARG A 397 -14.53 27.93 1.31
CA ARG A 397 -15.49 28.87 0.69
C ARG A 397 -15.46 30.21 1.37
#